data_6dcdd6b2673acd366261a6ece4fd9b1f
#
_entry.id   6dcdd6b2673acd366261a6ece4fd9b1f
#
_cell.length_a   1.000
_cell.length_b   1.000
_cell.length_c   1.000
_cell.angle_alpha   90.00
_cell.angle_beta   90.00
_cell.angle_gamma   90.00
#
_symmetry.space_group_name_H-M   'P 1'
#
loop_
_entity.id
_entity.type
_entity.pdbx_description
1 polymer ?
#
loop_
_entity_poly.entity_id
_entity_poly.type
_entity_poly.pdbx_seq_one_letter_code
_entity_poly.pdbx_strand_id
1 'polypeptide(L)'
;MKAIYISVNGGTGLNRSLCNVLEEAKKKYDRIAVLSPYWDLFASCKWVDRVYRSEEGRDFILDAKYDNAEIITSRLYDLNDFIYKRLNYEDAWRQLLHLKPRVNIGEPGEVIDDLDPLVKFPNTNNDSFNIISDLNGKGYENFIIVQFHGGQSPLCECNTQYDENNEPLQRHYPSELAQEFIDLFREQFPKTAIINYSLPNEPQYKNTERYDMPYLSYIQLAKNNKCIGFVSIDSSLQHLLSGIKPGVVIWGQSLPEAFGYKCNTNVIQDCRRDDILYMNLLGPSGAKIDYIEPRKLLDIVCKNLINKKDTQ
;
A
#
# COMPACT_ATOMS: atom_id res chain seq x y z
N MET A 1 -12.18 8.60 -30.91
CA MET A 1 -11.92 8.62 -29.46
C MET A 1 -11.46 7.22 -29.07
N LYS A 2 -10.27 7.10 -28.50
CA LYS A 2 -9.75 5.80 -28.03
C LYS A 2 -10.05 5.66 -26.54
N ALA A 3 -11.00 4.81 -26.20
CA ALA A 3 -11.43 4.59 -24.83
C ALA A 3 -10.90 3.27 -24.28
N ILE A 4 -10.61 3.22 -22.97
CA ILE A 4 -10.25 2.02 -22.25
C ILE A 4 -11.05 1.91 -20.95
N TYR A 5 -11.55 0.72 -20.67
CA TYR A 5 -12.34 0.38 -19.51
C TYR A 5 -11.61 -0.71 -18.72
N ILE A 6 -11.27 -0.44 -17.46
CA ILE A 6 -10.43 -1.29 -16.64
C ILE A 6 -11.23 -1.79 -15.45
N SER A 7 -11.42 -3.10 -15.34
CA SER A 7 -12.03 -3.74 -14.18
C SER A 7 -10.94 -4.25 -13.25
N VAL A 8 -10.85 -3.67 -12.05
CA VAL A 8 -9.85 -4.03 -11.05
C VAL A 8 -10.51 -4.77 -9.89
N ASN A 9 -10.13 -6.01 -9.71
CA ASN A 9 -10.53 -6.81 -8.55
C ASN A 9 -9.26 -7.24 -7.80
N GLY A 10 -9.15 -6.86 -6.53
CA GLY A 10 -7.97 -7.14 -5.71
C GLY A 10 -7.80 -6.12 -4.58
N GLY A 11 -6.75 -6.26 -3.78
CA GLY A 11 -6.47 -5.39 -2.64
C GLY A 11 -5.99 -3.99 -3.02
N THR A 12 -5.80 -3.16 -2.00
CA THR A 12 -5.37 -1.75 -2.13
C THR A 12 -4.10 -1.61 -2.96
N GLY A 13 -3.12 -2.52 -2.79
CA GLY A 13 -1.86 -2.47 -3.52
C GLY A 13 -2.03 -2.56 -5.03
N LEU A 14 -2.85 -3.52 -5.49
CA LEU A 14 -3.15 -3.69 -6.90
C LEU A 14 -3.87 -2.46 -7.49
N ASN A 15 -4.81 -1.90 -6.75
CA ASN A 15 -5.55 -0.72 -7.18
C ASN A 15 -4.66 0.53 -7.20
N ARG A 16 -3.83 0.73 -6.16
CA ARG A 16 -2.92 1.88 -6.11
C ARG A 16 -1.83 1.82 -7.18
N SER A 17 -1.32 0.64 -7.49
CA SER A 17 -0.31 0.46 -8.55
C SER A 17 -0.87 0.81 -9.94
N LEU A 18 -2.16 0.59 -10.19
CA LEU A 18 -2.80 1.11 -11.41
C LEU A 18 -2.77 2.64 -11.45
N CYS A 19 -3.07 3.32 -10.35
CA CYS A 19 -3.02 4.80 -10.33
C CYS A 19 -1.65 5.32 -10.79
N ASN A 20 -0.54 4.65 -10.42
CA ASN A 20 0.82 5.05 -10.80
C ASN A 20 1.10 5.04 -12.32
N VAL A 21 0.24 4.43 -13.11
CA VAL A 21 0.42 4.33 -14.58
C VAL A 21 -0.64 5.10 -15.38
N LEU A 22 -1.67 5.63 -14.72
CA LEU A 22 -2.81 6.26 -15.41
C LEU A 22 -2.45 7.58 -16.10
N GLU A 23 -1.49 8.34 -15.58
CA GLU A 23 -0.98 9.54 -16.28
C GLU A 23 -0.44 9.20 -17.66
N GLU A 24 0.34 8.13 -17.75
CA GLU A 24 0.92 7.70 -19.01
C GLU A 24 -0.14 7.06 -19.92
N ALA A 25 -1.06 6.28 -19.33
CA ALA A 25 -2.20 5.74 -20.06
C ALA A 25 -3.07 6.85 -20.68
N LYS A 26 -3.26 7.98 -19.97
CA LYS A 26 -4.04 9.11 -20.45
C LYS A 26 -3.44 9.79 -21.70
N LYS A 27 -2.13 9.67 -21.90
CA LYS A 27 -1.47 10.15 -23.14
C LYS A 27 -1.81 9.28 -24.36
N LYS A 28 -2.27 8.04 -24.13
CA LYS A 28 -2.61 7.08 -25.17
C LYS A 28 -4.11 6.92 -25.39
N TYR A 29 -4.89 7.10 -24.32
CA TYR A 29 -6.34 6.91 -24.31
C TYR A 29 -7.05 8.23 -24.01
N ASP A 30 -7.99 8.63 -24.87
CA ASP A 30 -8.79 9.84 -24.69
C ASP A 30 -9.72 9.72 -23.47
N ARG A 31 -10.18 8.49 -23.18
CA ARG A 31 -11.08 8.19 -22.08
C ARG A 31 -10.62 6.96 -21.31
N ILE A 32 -10.55 7.08 -19.98
CA ILE A 32 -10.23 6.02 -19.04
C ILE A 32 -11.37 5.89 -18.06
N ALA A 33 -11.95 4.69 -17.98
CA ALA A 33 -12.99 4.35 -17.02
C ALA A 33 -12.53 3.17 -16.14
N VAL A 34 -12.83 3.20 -14.84
CA VAL A 34 -12.40 2.16 -13.89
C VAL A 34 -13.59 1.63 -13.10
N LEU A 35 -13.73 0.32 -13.03
CA LEU A 35 -14.61 -0.42 -12.14
C LEU A 35 -13.80 -1.04 -11.00
N SER A 36 -14.10 -0.70 -9.75
CA SER A 36 -13.32 -1.21 -8.61
C SER A 36 -14.10 -1.17 -7.29
N PRO A 37 -13.86 -2.11 -6.36
CA PRO A 37 -14.29 -1.97 -4.97
C PRO A 37 -13.63 -0.79 -4.25
N TYR A 38 -12.45 -0.33 -4.71
CA TYR A 38 -11.74 0.87 -4.24
C TYR A 38 -12.03 2.08 -5.14
N TRP A 39 -13.30 2.26 -5.50
CA TRP A 39 -13.75 3.32 -6.43
C TRP A 39 -13.36 4.73 -5.97
N ASP A 40 -13.32 4.99 -4.68
CA ASP A 40 -12.96 6.26 -4.07
C ASP A 40 -11.48 6.63 -4.31
N LEU A 41 -10.58 5.64 -4.35
CA LEU A 41 -9.20 5.83 -4.77
C LEU A 41 -9.12 6.40 -6.20
N PHE A 42 -9.85 5.78 -7.12
CA PHE A 42 -9.89 6.22 -8.52
C PHE A 42 -10.67 7.53 -8.72
N ALA A 43 -11.68 7.80 -7.90
CA ALA A 43 -12.36 9.08 -7.89
C ALA A 43 -11.44 10.23 -7.44
N SER A 44 -10.40 9.92 -6.67
CA SER A 44 -9.35 10.87 -6.26
C SER A 44 -8.25 11.04 -7.32
N CYS A 45 -8.19 10.17 -8.34
CA CYS A 45 -7.20 10.24 -9.41
C CYS A 45 -7.69 11.12 -10.55
N LYS A 46 -6.94 12.17 -10.87
CA LYS A 46 -7.30 13.15 -11.91
C LYS A 46 -7.30 12.60 -13.34
N TRP A 47 -6.68 11.42 -13.54
CA TRP A 47 -6.52 10.78 -14.84
C TRP A 47 -7.66 9.86 -15.22
N VAL A 48 -8.62 9.63 -14.30
CA VAL A 48 -9.80 8.79 -14.51
C VAL A 48 -10.99 9.67 -14.88
N ASP A 49 -11.59 9.40 -16.03
CA ASP A 49 -12.76 10.16 -16.51
C ASP A 49 -14.06 9.67 -15.90
N ARG A 50 -14.15 8.36 -15.62
CA ARG A 50 -15.34 7.77 -15.01
C ARG A 50 -14.97 6.60 -14.10
N VAL A 51 -15.64 6.55 -12.95
CA VAL A 51 -15.47 5.50 -11.95
C VAL A 51 -16.80 4.79 -11.76
N TYR A 52 -16.72 3.46 -11.64
CA TYR A 52 -17.85 2.59 -11.33
C TYR A 52 -17.54 1.82 -10.05
N ARG A 53 -18.55 1.65 -9.22
CA ARG A 53 -18.52 0.75 -8.07
C ARG A 53 -18.70 -0.69 -8.52
N SER A 54 -18.34 -1.65 -7.70
CA SER A 54 -18.47 -3.08 -8.05
C SER A 54 -19.89 -3.50 -8.46
N GLU A 55 -20.91 -2.92 -7.84
CA GLU A 55 -22.31 -3.14 -8.13
C GLU A 55 -22.77 -2.56 -9.49
N GLU A 56 -22.01 -1.64 -10.06
CA GLU A 56 -22.30 -0.97 -11.34
C GLU A 56 -21.68 -1.70 -12.57
N GLY A 57 -21.33 -2.98 -12.40
CA GLY A 57 -20.65 -3.76 -13.45
C GLY A 57 -21.46 -3.85 -14.76
N ARG A 58 -22.80 -3.86 -14.69
CA ARG A 58 -23.67 -3.83 -15.88
C ARG A 58 -23.48 -2.53 -16.67
N ASP A 59 -23.54 -1.41 -15.99
CA ASP A 59 -23.43 -0.08 -16.64
C ASP A 59 -22.02 0.14 -17.20
N PHE A 60 -21.00 -0.34 -16.49
CA PHE A 60 -19.62 -0.37 -16.98
C PHE A 60 -19.51 -1.10 -18.34
N ILE A 61 -20.11 -2.30 -18.46
CA ILE A 61 -20.06 -3.08 -19.72
C ILE A 61 -20.85 -2.40 -20.83
N LEU A 62 -22.04 -1.85 -20.52
CA LEU A 62 -22.87 -1.17 -21.52
C LEU A 62 -22.18 0.10 -22.06
N ASP A 63 -21.59 0.89 -21.18
CA ASP A 63 -20.88 2.10 -21.58
C ASP A 63 -19.59 1.79 -22.35
N ALA A 64 -18.85 0.75 -21.96
CA ALA A 64 -17.70 0.27 -22.73
C ALA A 64 -18.07 -0.14 -24.15
N LYS A 65 -19.21 -0.83 -24.31
CA LYS A 65 -19.73 -1.23 -25.61
C LYS A 65 -20.18 -0.01 -26.43
N TYR A 66 -20.84 0.95 -25.79
CA TYR A 66 -21.26 2.20 -26.46
C TYR A 66 -20.07 3.00 -26.95
N ASP A 67 -19.01 3.10 -26.15
CA ASP A 67 -17.77 3.80 -26.50
C ASP A 67 -16.88 3.00 -27.47
N ASN A 68 -17.28 1.79 -27.86
CA ASN A 68 -16.44 0.84 -28.61
C ASN A 68 -15.05 0.68 -27.99
N ALA A 69 -15.01 0.56 -26.66
CA ALA A 69 -13.80 0.55 -25.87
C ALA A 69 -13.22 -0.85 -25.70
N GLU A 70 -11.91 -0.89 -25.53
CA GLU A 70 -11.23 -2.09 -25.00
C GLU A 70 -11.57 -2.25 -23.51
N ILE A 71 -11.90 -3.48 -23.10
CA ILE A 71 -12.10 -3.84 -21.69
C ILE A 71 -10.92 -4.67 -21.22
N ILE A 72 -10.24 -4.20 -20.16
CA ILE A 72 -9.16 -4.92 -19.49
C ILE A 72 -9.66 -5.37 -18.11
N THR A 73 -9.41 -6.64 -17.78
CA THR A 73 -9.62 -7.18 -16.44
C THR A 73 -8.27 -7.36 -15.73
N SER A 74 -8.23 -7.02 -14.44
CA SER A 74 -7.00 -7.04 -13.64
C SER A 74 -6.57 -8.44 -13.22
N ARG A 75 -6.21 -9.26 -14.16
CA ARG A 75 -5.60 -10.53 -13.83
C ARG A 75 -4.09 -10.47 -14.05
N LEU A 76 -3.39 -9.63 -13.25
CA LEU A 76 -1.93 -9.54 -13.33
C LEU A 76 -1.28 -10.90 -13.07
N TYR A 77 -1.88 -11.70 -12.19
CA TYR A 77 -1.44 -13.05 -11.88
C TYR A 77 -1.61 -14.05 -13.03
N ASP A 78 -2.37 -13.73 -14.05
CA ASP A 78 -2.47 -14.54 -15.27
C ASP A 78 -1.39 -14.14 -16.32
N LEU A 79 -0.65 -13.06 -16.07
CA LEU A 79 0.44 -12.65 -16.94
C LEU A 79 1.69 -13.50 -16.68
N ASN A 80 2.07 -14.31 -17.68
CA ASN A 80 3.31 -15.09 -17.61
C ASN A 80 4.52 -14.21 -17.29
N ASP A 81 4.59 -13.01 -17.85
CA ASP A 81 5.69 -12.08 -17.64
C ASP A 81 5.73 -11.55 -16.20
N PHE A 82 4.59 -11.36 -15.54
CA PHE A 82 4.54 -11.01 -14.14
C PHE A 82 5.09 -12.15 -13.27
N ILE A 83 4.68 -13.38 -13.54
CA ILE A 83 5.09 -14.56 -12.77
C ILE A 83 6.55 -14.94 -13.04
N TYR A 84 6.91 -15.12 -14.32
CA TYR A 84 8.18 -15.72 -14.69
C TYR A 84 9.29 -14.70 -14.98
N LYS A 85 8.95 -13.50 -15.44
CA LYS A 85 9.93 -12.44 -15.74
C LYS A 85 10.05 -11.41 -14.61
N ARG A 86 9.37 -11.62 -13.50
CA ARG A 86 9.47 -10.76 -12.31
C ARG A 86 9.18 -9.28 -12.60
N LEU A 87 8.12 -9.00 -13.34
CA LEU A 87 7.62 -7.63 -13.45
C LEU A 87 7.10 -7.17 -12.08
N ASN A 88 7.28 -5.88 -11.75
CA ASN A 88 6.54 -5.28 -10.64
C ASN A 88 5.09 -4.98 -11.04
N TYR A 89 4.28 -4.57 -10.07
CA TYR A 89 2.86 -4.27 -10.32
C TYR A 89 2.64 -3.20 -11.38
N GLU A 90 3.43 -2.11 -11.35
CA GLU A 90 3.27 -1.01 -12.29
C GLU A 90 3.58 -1.45 -13.72
N ASP A 91 4.66 -2.20 -13.91
CA ASP A 91 5.05 -2.67 -15.25
C ASP A 91 4.15 -3.79 -15.76
N ALA A 92 3.55 -4.59 -14.87
CA ALA A 92 2.48 -5.51 -15.23
C ALA A 92 1.23 -4.75 -15.73
N TRP A 93 0.83 -3.67 -15.05
CA TRP A 93 -0.23 -2.79 -15.54
C TRP A 93 0.15 -2.12 -16.86
N ARG A 94 1.41 -1.67 -17.03
CA ARG A 94 1.88 -1.10 -18.28
C ARG A 94 1.73 -2.08 -19.42
N GLN A 95 2.10 -3.33 -19.21
CA GLN A 95 1.95 -4.37 -20.22
C GLN A 95 0.48 -4.55 -20.63
N LEU A 96 -0.46 -4.63 -19.67
CA LEU A 96 -1.90 -4.72 -19.94
C LEU A 96 -2.43 -3.49 -20.69
N LEU A 97 -1.91 -2.30 -20.40
CA LEU A 97 -2.28 -1.05 -21.03
C LEU A 97 -1.49 -0.78 -22.33
N HIS A 98 -0.71 -1.75 -22.79
CA HIS A 98 0.17 -1.63 -23.96
C HIS A 98 1.12 -0.43 -23.88
N LEU A 99 1.65 -0.16 -22.68
CA LEU A 99 2.69 0.84 -22.42
C LEU A 99 4.06 0.15 -22.29
N LYS A 100 5.13 0.94 -22.38
CA LYS A 100 6.48 0.41 -22.17
C LYS A 100 6.79 0.22 -20.68
N PRO A 101 7.55 -0.80 -20.29
CA PRO A 101 8.09 -0.92 -18.94
C PRO A 101 8.88 0.34 -18.54
N ARG A 102 8.83 0.69 -17.24
CA ARG A 102 9.54 1.87 -16.70
C ARG A 102 10.83 1.49 -15.99
N VAL A 103 10.84 0.35 -15.31
CA VAL A 103 12.00 -0.12 -14.55
C VAL A 103 12.57 -1.41 -15.16
N ASN A 104 13.78 -1.76 -14.73
CA ASN A 104 14.36 -3.05 -15.12
C ASN A 104 13.64 -4.21 -14.42
N ILE A 105 13.62 -5.35 -15.08
CA ILE A 105 13.07 -6.58 -14.49
C ILE A 105 13.83 -6.91 -13.20
N GLY A 106 13.09 -7.21 -12.14
CA GLY A 106 13.63 -7.53 -10.82
C GLY A 106 13.93 -6.30 -9.94
N GLU A 107 13.46 -5.10 -10.33
CA GLU A 107 13.56 -3.90 -9.51
C GLU A 107 12.20 -3.50 -8.92
N PRO A 108 12.17 -2.91 -7.70
CA PRO A 108 10.95 -2.30 -7.12
C PRO A 108 10.39 -1.19 -8.01
N GLY A 109 9.06 -0.98 -7.95
CA GLY A 109 8.36 0.02 -8.72
C GLY A 109 8.70 1.47 -8.34
N GLU A 110 8.25 2.41 -9.18
CA GLU A 110 8.32 3.84 -8.93
C GLU A 110 6.93 4.39 -8.67
N VAL A 111 6.80 5.26 -7.67
CA VAL A 111 5.52 5.90 -7.30
C VAL A 111 5.42 7.27 -7.93
N ILE A 112 4.23 7.59 -8.44
CA ILE A 112 3.83 8.92 -8.83
C ILE A 112 2.72 9.36 -7.86
N ASP A 113 2.92 10.47 -7.14
CA ASP A 113 1.88 11.06 -6.28
C ASP A 113 0.96 11.94 -7.13
N ASP A 114 -0.11 11.33 -7.63
CA ASP A 114 -1.15 11.98 -8.43
C ASP A 114 -2.55 11.89 -7.79
N LEU A 115 -2.61 11.45 -6.53
CA LEU A 115 -3.86 11.37 -5.78
C LEU A 115 -4.13 12.67 -5.02
N ASP A 116 -5.31 13.22 -5.21
CA ASP A 116 -5.81 14.35 -4.41
C ASP A 116 -7.19 14.05 -3.81
N PRO A 117 -7.23 13.38 -2.65
CA PRO A 117 -8.49 13.07 -1.96
C PRO A 117 -9.33 14.30 -1.60
N LEU A 118 -8.72 15.46 -1.42
CA LEU A 118 -9.43 16.70 -1.04
C LEU A 118 -10.40 17.17 -2.11
N VAL A 119 -10.12 16.92 -3.39
CA VAL A 119 -10.99 17.34 -4.51
C VAL A 119 -12.35 16.66 -4.45
N LYS A 120 -12.40 15.39 -4.09
CA LYS A 120 -13.62 14.56 -4.11
C LYS A 120 -14.15 14.23 -2.71
N PHE A 121 -13.28 14.20 -1.72
CA PHE A 121 -13.57 13.77 -0.35
C PHE A 121 -13.04 14.79 0.66
N PRO A 122 -13.65 15.98 0.78
CA PRO A 122 -13.15 17.05 1.66
C PRO A 122 -13.15 16.66 3.15
N ASN A 123 -13.98 15.70 3.57
CA ASN A 123 -13.99 15.20 4.96
C ASN A 123 -12.66 14.54 5.36
N THR A 124 -11.86 14.01 4.42
CA THR A 124 -10.53 13.47 4.74
C THR A 124 -9.60 14.51 5.37
N ASN A 125 -9.77 15.79 5.02
CA ASN A 125 -9.02 16.87 5.65
C ASN A 125 -9.49 17.13 7.09
N ASN A 126 -10.80 17.06 7.36
CA ASN A 126 -11.36 17.22 8.69
C ASN A 126 -10.87 16.12 9.63
N ASP A 127 -10.83 14.85 9.17
CA ASP A 127 -10.29 13.74 9.94
C ASP A 127 -8.83 14.00 10.32
N SER A 128 -8.01 14.36 9.32
CA SER A 128 -6.60 14.69 9.55
C SER A 128 -6.42 15.84 10.54
N PHE A 129 -7.21 16.91 10.42
CA PHE A 129 -7.16 18.06 11.34
C PHE A 129 -7.54 17.66 12.78
N ASN A 130 -8.60 16.88 12.95
CA ASN A 130 -9.06 16.42 14.26
C ASN A 130 -8.01 15.53 14.94
N ILE A 131 -7.37 14.64 14.20
CA ILE A 131 -6.31 13.78 14.72
C ILE A 131 -5.10 14.60 15.14
N ILE A 132 -4.67 15.56 14.33
CA ILE A 132 -3.54 16.44 14.69
C ILE A 132 -3.87 17.26 15.95
N SER A 133 -5.11 17.73 16.09
CA SER A 133 -5.56 18.45 17.29
C SER A 133 -5.54 17.55 18.53
N ASP A 134 -6.02 16.31 18.41
CA ASP A 134 -5.99 15.32 19.51
C ASP A 134 -4.56 14.99 19.93
N LEU A 135 -3.67 14.72 18.96
CA LEU A 135 -2.26 14.44 19.23
C LEU A 135 -1.56 15.62 19.93
N ASN A 136 -1.86 16.85 19.51
CA ASN A 136 -1.34 18.05 20.17
C ASN A 136 -1.86 18.18 21.61
N GLY A 137 -3.15 17.89 21.83
CA GLY A 137 -3.76 17.88 23.16
C GLY A 137 -3.13 16.86 24.11
N LYS A 138 -2.62 15.75 23.56
CA LYS A 138 -1.87 14.72 24.28
C LYS A 138 -0.38 15.06 24.47
N GLY A 139 0.09 16.19 23.94
CA GLY A 139 1.48 16.65 24.06
C GLY A 139 2.47 16.07 23.06
N TYR A 140 1.98 15.44 21.98
CA TYR A 140 2.85 14.93 20.90
C TYR A 140 3.26 16.06 19.95
N GLU A 141 4.53 16.09 19.59
CA GLU A 141 5.09 17.05 18.63
C GLU A 141 5.09 16.51 17.19
N ASN A 142 5.28 15.21 17.03
CA ASN A 142 5.34 14.50 15.77
C ASN A 142 4.56 13.17 15.86
N PHE A 143 4.42 12.49 14.73
CA PHE A 143 3.90 11.13 14.69
C PHE A 143 4.51 10.31 13.55
N ILE A 144 4.45 8.99 13.73
CA ILE A 144 4.76 7.96 12.73
C ILE A 144 3.54 7.05 12.56
N ILE A 145 3.31 6.54 11.34
CA ILE A 145 2.22 5.60 11.08
C ILE A 145 2.80 4.21 10.93
N VAL A 146 2.23 3.21 11.61
CA VAL A 146 2.73 1.85 11.57
C VAL A 146 1.65 0.86 11.12
N GLN A 147 2.06 -0.20 10.42
CA GLN A 147 1.22 -1.35 10.08
C GLN A 147 2.05 -2.62 10.14
N PHE A 148 1.81 -3.47 11.14
CA PHE A 148 2.53 -4.73 11.34
C PHE A 148 1.71 -5.97 10.95
N HIS A 149 0.40 -5.79 10.74
CA HIS A 149 -0.50 -6.83 10.26
C HIS A 149 -1.18 -6.40 8.97
N GLY A 150 -1.59 -7.35 8.16
CA GLY A 150 -2.30 -7.09 6.92
C GLY A 150 -2.62 -8.38 6.17
N GLY A 151 -3.35 -8.25 5.06
CA GLY A 151 -3.74 -9.39 4.23
C GLY A 151 -5.22 -9.73 4.34
N GLN A 152 -5.95 -9.09 5.26
CA GLN A 152 -7.40 -9.15 5.29
C GLN A 152 -7.98 -7.90 4.62
N SER A 153 -8.69 -8.07 3.53
CA SER A 153 -9.49 -6.99 2.96
C SER A 153 -10.96 -7.35 3.11
N PRO A 154 -11.76 -6.51 3.78
CA PRO A 154 -13.21 -6.72 3.81
C PRO A 154 -13.86 -6.53 2.43
N LEU A 155 -13.14 -5.95 1.46
CA LEU A 155 -13.64 -5.61 0.15
C LEU A 155 -13.25 -6.63 -0.95
N CYS A 156 -12.41 -7.59 -0.65
CA CYS A 156 -12.07 -8.68 -1.57
C CYS A 156 -11.99 -10.00 -0.82
N GLU A 157 -12.41 -11.09 -1.47
CA GLU A 157 -12.26 -12.46 -0.97
C GLU A 157 -10.79 -12.91 -1.10
N CYS A 158 -9.88 -12.20 -0.43
CA CYS A 158 -8.50 -12.64 -0.34
C CYS A 158 -8.43 -13.74 0.73
N ASN A 159 -8.21 -14.97 0.32
CA ASN A 159 -7.93 -16.06 1.23
C ASN A 159 -6.58 -15.83 1.90
N THR A 160 -6.61 -15.18 3.06
CA THR A 160 -5.44 -15.11 3.93
C THR A 160 -5.30 -16.47 4.61
N GLN A 161 -4.18 -17.12 4.39
CA GLN A 161 -3.87 -18.35 5.10
C GLN A 161 -3.31 -17.99 6.47
N TYR A 162 -3.76 -18.72 7.49
CA TYR A 162 -3.37 -18.57 8.88
C TYR A 162 -2.55 -19.78 9.30
N ASP A 163 -1.64 -19.59 10.26
CA ASP A 163 -0.95 -20.68 10.92
C ASP A 163 -1.84 -21.34 12.00
N GLU A 164 -1.30 -22.33 12.71
CA GLU A 164 -1.98 -23.03 13.81
C GLU A 164 -2.39 -22.11 14.98
N ASN A 165 -1.78 -20.91 15.07
CA ASN A 165 -2.08 -19.89 16.07
C ASN A 165 -3.03 -18.82 15.54
N ASN A 166 -3.59 -19.02 14.32
CA ASN A 166 -4.45 -18.06 13.64
C ASN A 166 -3.74 -16.75 13.26
N GLU A 167 -2.41 -16.80 13.04
CA GLU A 167 -1.60 -15.68 12.57
C GLU A 167 -1.44 -15.73 11.03
N PRO A 168 -1.52 -14.59 10.32
CA PRO A 168 -1.39 -14.56 8.85
C PRO A 168 0.04 -14.89 8.43
N LEU A 169 0.23 -16.06 7.83
CA LEU A 169 1.52 -16.69 7.55
C LEU A 169 2.48 -15.94 6.64
N GLN A 170 2.05 -14.90 5.91
CA GLN A 170 2.84 -14.50 4.75
C GLN A 170 3.43 -13.10 4.81
N ARG A 171 2.86 -12.18 5.58
CA ARG A 171 3.21 -10.77 5.47
C ARG A 171 3.38 -10.05 6.80
N HIS A 172 2.96 -10.63 7.91
CA HIS A 172 2.99 -9.93 9.19
C HIS A 172 4.38 -9.89 9.83
N TYR A 173 4.56 -8.92 10.68
CA TYR A 173 5.65 -8.89 11.64
C TYR A 173 5.08 -9.36 13.00
N PRO A 174 5.70 -10.34 13.68
CA PRO A 174 5.13 -10.96 14.88
C PRO A 174 4.68 -9.93 15.91
N SER A 175 3.50 -10.14 16.50
CA SER A 175 2.87 -9.18 17.42
C SER A 175 3.76 -8.85 18.62
N GLU A 176 4.49 -9.83 19.15
CA GLU A 176 5.40 -9.66 20.28
C GLU A 176 6.58 -8.75 19.90
N LEU A 177 7.19 -8.98 18.72
CA LEU A 177 8.28 -8.16 18.22
C LEU A 177 7.80 -6.76 17.85
N ALA A 178 6.59 -6.64 17.31
CA ALA A 178 5.98 -5.36 17.01
C ALA A 178 5.74 -4.53 18.29
N GLN A 179 5.23 -5.17 19.36
CA GLN A 179 5.05 -4.51 20.64
C GLN A 179 6.39 -4.07 21.25
N GLU A 180 7.41 -4.93 21.20
CA GLU A 180 8.75 -4.57 21.68
C GLU A 180 9.34 -3.40 20.89
N PHE A 181 9.20 -3.38 19.56
CA PHE A 181 9.61 -2.22 18.74
C PHE A 181 8.89 -0.94 19.18
N ILE A 182 7.58 -1.01 19.40
CA ILE A 182 6.77 0.13 19.84
C ILE A 182 7.26 0.66 21.20
N ASP A 183 7.52 -0.23 22.14
CA ASP A 183 7.97 0.14 23.49
C ASP A 183 9.36 0.80 23.44
N LEU A 184 10.29 0.23 22.68
CA LEU A 184 11.62 0.82 22.43
C LEU A 184 11.54 2.19 21.75
N PHE A 185 10.66 2.32 20.75
CA PHE A 185 10.47 3.60 20.05
C PHE A 185 9.89 4.66 20.98
N ARG A 186 8.91 4.30 21.81
CA ARG A 186 8.29 5.22 22.78
C ARG A 186 9.26 5.66 23.87
N GLU A 187 10.12 4.77 24.34
CA GLU A 187 11.20 5.10 25.29
C GLU A 187 12.14 6.15 24.71
N GLN A 188 12.58 5.96 23.47
CA GLN A 188 13.54 6.85 22.80
C GLN A 188 12.91 8.16 22.31
N PHE A 189 11.62 8.14 21.88
CA PHE A 189 10.91 9.28 21.29
C PHE A 189 9.57 9.55 22.01
N PRO A 190 9.57 9.96 23.29
CA PRO A 190 8.35 10.10 24.09
C PRO A 190 7.37 11.15 23.55
N LYS A 191 7.85 12.12 22.76
CA LYS A 191 7.01 13.18 22.15
C LYS A 191 6.52 12.83 20.72
N THR A 192 6.82 11.64 20.22
CA THR A 192 6.37 11.18 18.91
C THR A 192 5.28 10.14 19.09
N ALA A 193 4.08 10.41 18.61
CA ALA A 193 2.99 9.44 18.63
C ALA A 193 3.24 8.32 17.61
N ILE A 194 2.77 7.12 17.93
CA ILE A 194 2.70 5.99 17.00
C ILE A 194 1.22 5.77 16.66
N ILE A 195 0.85 5.98 15.42
CA ILE A 195 -0.50 5.73 14.93
C ILE A 195 -0.54 4.33 14.31
N ASN A 196 -1.29 3.41 14.92
CA ASN A 196 -1.46 2.06 14.41
C ASN A 196 -2.56 2.03 13.34
N TYR A 197 -2.15 1.79 12.08
CA TYR A 197 -3.06 1.52 10.97
C TYR A 197 -3.43 0.04 11.00
N SER A 198 -4.63 -0.27 11.48
CA SER A 198 -5.12 -1.64 11.63
C SER A 198 -6.62 -1.74 11.43
N LEU A 199 -7.07 -2.89 10.94
CA LEU A 199 -8.49 -3.23 10.91
C LEU A 199 -9.01 -3.54 12.32
N PRO A 200 -10.35 -3.50 12.55
CA PRO A 200 -10.93 -3.76 13.88
C PRO A 200 -10.58 -5.12 14.48
N ASN A 201 -10.35 -6.13 13.65
CA ASN A 201 -10.03 -7.50 14.02
C ASN A 201 -8.52 -7.80 14.04
N GLU A 202 -7.67 -6.82 13.70
CA GLU A 202 -6.22 -6.98 13.78
C GLU A 202 -5.70 -6.61 15.18
N PRO A 203 -4.49 -7.08 15.55
CA PRO A 203 -3.89 -6.80 16.85
C PRO A 203 -3.82 -5.32 17.19
N GLN A 204 -4.15 -5.02 18.44
CA GLN A 204 -4.01 -3.68 19.01
C GLN A 204 -2.79 -3.66 19.92
N TYR A 205 -1.90 -2.69 19.69
CA TYR A 205 -0.67 -2.54 20.46
C TYR A 205 -0.83 -1.51 21.57
N LYS A 206 -0.21 -1.77 22.73
CA LYS A 206 -0.10 -0.78 23.81
C LYS A 206 0.76 0.39 23.34
N ASN A 207 0.58 1.56 23.94
CA ASN A 207 1.36 2.77 23.66
C ASN A 207 1.24 3.29 22.21
N THR A 208 0.15 2.92 21.51
CA THR A 208 -0.20 3.44 20.19
C THR A 208 -1.53 4.18 20.23
N GLU A 209 -1.70 5.07 19.26
CA GLU A 209 -2.97 5.73 18.97
C GLU A 209 -3.66 4.98 17.81
N ARG A 210 -4.97 4.89 17.85
CA ARG A 210 -5.78 4.33 16.77
C ARG A 210 -6.94 5.26 16.46
N TYR A 211 -7.17 5.49 15.18
CA TYR A 211 -8.27 6.31 14.69
C TYR A 211 -9.08 5.50 13.66
N ASP A 212 -10.39 5.46 13.88
CA ASP A 212 -11.33 4.85 12.93
C ASP A 212 -11.66 5.87 11.85
N MET A 213 -10.96 5.79 10.73
CA MET A 213 -11.13 6.70 9.60
C MET A 213 -10.93 5.98 8.26
N PRO A 214 -11.51 6.49 7.17
CA PRO A 214 -11.28 5.96 5.83
C PRO A 214 -9.79 5.93 5.48
N TYR A 215 -9.36 4.93 4.73
CA TYR A 215 -7.94 4.78 4.34
C TYR A 215 -7.40 5.99 3.56
N LEU A 216 -8.24 6.69 2.80
CA LEU A 216 -7.84 7.94 2.12
C LEU A 216 -7.47 9.07 3.08
N SER A 217 -8.05 9.10 4.28
CA SER A 217 -7.72 10.10 5.30
C SER A 217 -6.27 9.94 5.79
N TYR A 218 -5.71 8.71 5.74
CA TYR A 218 -4.30 8.46 6.04
C TYR A 218 -3.35 9.11 5.04
N ILE A 219 -3.76 9.24 3.77
CA ILE A 219 -3.00 9.99 2.74
C ILE A 219 -2.87 11.46 3.15
N GLN A 220 -3.99 12.09 3.55
CA GLN A 220 -3.96 13.50 4.01
C GLN A 220 -3.22 13.66 5.33
N LEU A 221 -3.41 12.73 6.26
CA LEU A 221 -2.67 12.71 7.52
C LEU A 221 -1.16 12.64 7.28
N ALA A 222 -0.73 11.76 6.37
CA ALA A 222 0.69 11.63 6.01
C ALA A 222 1.26 12.88 5.33
N LYS A 223 0.46 13.66 4.57
CA LYS A 223 0.91 14.93 3.97
C LYS A 223 1.23 16.00 5.03
N ASN A 224 0.77 15.84 6.27
CA ASN A 224 1.09 16.78 7.35
C ASN A 224 2.60 16.77 7.67
N ASN A 225 3.16 17.96 7.96
CA ASN A 225 4.58 18.15 8.27
C ASN A 225 5.03 17.46 9.57
N LYS A 226 4.09 17.17 10.49
CA LYS A 226 4.35 16.44 11.73
C LYS A 226 4.50 14.93 11.51
N CYS A 227 4.04 14.40 10.37
CA CYS A 227 4.31 13.02 9.99
C CYS A 227 5.78 12.85 9.62
N ILE A 228 6.51 12.04 10.38
CA ILE A 228 7.92 11.78 10.09
C ILE A 228 8.12 10.67 9.06
N GLY A 229 7.12 9.80 8.86
CA GLY A 229 7.18 8.69 7.93
C GLY A 229 6.29 7.53 8.37
N PHE A 230 6.56 6.34 7.83
CA PHE A 230 5.83 5.15 8.19
C PHE A 230 6.73 3.90 8.31
N VAL A 231 6.27 2.92 9.10
CA VAL A 231 6.82 1.57 9.15
C VAL A 231 5.71 0.60 8.78
N SER A 232 5.94 -0.24 7.82
CA SER A 232 4.90 -1.16 7.31
C SER A 232 5.50 -2.50 6.94
N ILE A 233 4.64 -3.48 6.82
CA ILE A 233 4.90 -4.71 6.07
C ILE A 233 4.45 -4.53 4.62
N ASP A 234 4.56 -5.58 3.79
CA ASP A 234 3.93 -5.62 2.46
C ASP A 234 2.41 -5.65 2.60
N SER A 235 1.81 -4.48 2.75
CA SER A 235 0.36 -4.30 2.92
C SER A 235 -0.10 -2.92 2.44
N SER A 236 -1.38 -2.60 2.68
CA SER A 236 -2.02 -1.39 2.16
C SER A 236 -1.30 -0.10 2.49
N LEU A 237 -0.75 0.05 3.70
CA LEU A 237 -0.12 1.29 4.14
C LEU A 237 1.08 1.69 3.25
N GLN A 238 1.95 0.73 2.90
CA GLN A 238 3.07 1.04 2.01
C GLN A 238 2.58 1.57 0.65
N HIS A 239 1.54 0.96 0.09
CA HIS A 239 1.01 1.37 -1.21
C HIS A 239 0.34 2.74 -1.16
N LEU A 240 -0.28 3.10 -0.04
CA LEU A 240 -0.95 4.39 0.14
C LEU A 240 0.05 5.53 0.38
N LEU A 241 1.11 5.29 1.14
CA LEU A 241 1.99 6.36 1.64
C LEU A 241 3.32 6.48 0.90
N SER A 242 3.73 5.47 0.12
CA SER A 242 4.93 5.57 -0.72
C SER A 242 4.84 6.75 -1.68
N GLY A 243 5.94 7.49 -1.83
CA GLY A 243 6.00 8.73 -2.60
C GLY A 243 5.50 9.97 -1.84
N ILE A 244 4.68 9.81 -0.79
CA ILE A 244 4.16 10.90 0.05
C ILE A 244 5.09 11.14 1.24
N LYS A 245 5.51 10.06 1.89
CA LYS A 245 6.44 10.08 3.03
C LYS A 245 7.49 8.97 2.90
N PRO A 246 8.67 9.16 3.48
CA PRO A 246 9.66 8.09 3.56
C PRO A 246 9.12 6.93 4.40
N GLY A 247 9.36 5.71 3.95
CA GLY A 247 8.90 4.49 4.61
C GLY A 247 10.01 3.49 4.87
N VAL A 248 9.84 2.71 5.93
CA VAL A 248 10.58 1.46 6.17
C VAL A 248 9.60 0.32 6.00
N VAL A 249 9.86 -0.58 5.05
CA VAL A 249 8.96 -1.69 4.72
C VAL A 249 9.66 -3.01 5.02
N ILE A 250 9.03 -3.82 5.85
CA ILE A 250 9.51 -5.14 6.30
C ILE A 250 8.94 -6.20 5.36
N TRP A 251 9.82 -6.97 4.75
CA TRP A 251 9.47 -8.00 3.77
C TRP A 251 9.67 -9.39 4.35
N GLY A 252 8.57 -10.13 4.47
CA GLY A 252 8.56 -11.53 4.84
C GLY A 252 8.68 -12.44 3.63
N GLN A 253 7.59 -13.11 3.27
CA GLN A 253 7.52 -14.05 2.16
C GLN A 253 7.22 -13.41 0.78
N SER A 254 6.90 -12.12 0.73
CA SER A 254 6.76 -11.36 -0.51
C SER A 254 8.06 -10.63 -0.86
N LEU A 255 8.17 -10.18 -2.11
CA LEU A 255 9.39 -9.58 -2.64
C LEU A 255 9.19 -8.10 -2.99
N PRO A 256 10.10 -7.21 -2.55
CA PRO A 256 10.02 -5.80 -2.90
C PRO A 256 10.13 -5.54 -4.41
N GLU A 257 10.79 -6.43 -5.15
CA GLU A 257 10.91 -6.36 -6.61
C GLU A 257 9.56 -6.49 -7.32
N ALA A 258 8.59 -7.20 -6.70
CA ALA A 258 7.25 -7.38 -7.25
C ALA A 258 6.26 -6.33 -6.76
N PHE A 259 6.31 -6.00 -5.47
CA PHE A 259 5.26 -5.26 -4.77
C PHE A 259 5.75 -3.98 -4.09
N GLY A 260 7.07 -3.75 -4.04
CA GLY A 260 7.69 -2.63 -3.35
C GLY A 260 7.97 -1.44 -4.23
N TYR A 261 8.48 -0.39 -3.59
CA TYR A 261 8.83 0.87 -4.24
C TYR A 261 10.25 1.30 -3.91
N LYS A 262 10.94 1.91 -4.88
CA LYS A 262 12.32 2.40 -4.74
C LYS A 262 12.48 3.51 -3.70
N CYS A 263 11.43 4.28 -3.47
CA CYS A 263 11.44 5.38 -2.50
C CYS A 263 11.48 4.92 -1.03
N ASN A 264 11.20 3.64 -0.77
CA ASN A 264 11.20 3.07 0.57
C ASN A 264 12.55 2.43 0.94
N THR A 265 12.82 2.35 2.23
CA THR A 265 13.86 1.48 2.77
C THR A 265 13.27 0.07 2.92
N ASN A 266 13.60 -0.82 1.99
CA ASN A 266 13.11 -2.18 1.99
C ASN A 266 13.99 -3.07 2.89
N VAL A 267 13.42 -3.55 3.99
CA VAL A 267 14.07 -4.43 4.97
C VAL A 267 13.66 -5.86 4.68
N ILE A 268 14.54 -6.58 4.01
CA ILE A 268 14.29 -7.96 3.64
C ILE A 268 14.74 -8.85 4.80
N GLN A 269 13.80 -9.63 5.33
CA GLN A 269 14.07 -10.57 6.40
C GLN A 269 14.79 -11.80 5.85
N ASP A 270 15.61 -12.42 6.70
CA ASP A 270 16.31 -13.63 6.30
C ASP A 270 15.31 -14.80 6.28
N CYS A 271 15.07 -15.30 5.09
CA CYS A 271 14.28 -16.49 4.85
C CYS A 271 14.96 -17.27 3.73
N ARG A 272 14.76 -18.57 3.68
CA ARG A 272 15.23 -19.36 2.55
C ARG A 272 14.50 -18.91 1.28
N ARG A 273 15.14 -18.01 0.54
CA ARG A 273 14.56 -17.39 -0.65
C ARG A 273 14.27 -18.38 -1.76
N ASP A 274 15.00 -19.50 -1.81
CA ASP A 274 14.74 -20.60 -2.76
C ASP A 274 13.36 -21.23 -2.56
N ASP A 275 12.80 -21.12 -1.34
CA ASP A 275 11.49 -21.62 -0.99
C ASP A 275 10.38 -20.57 -1.22
N ILE A 276 10.74 -19.32 -1.58
CA ILE A 276 9.78 -18.23 -1.85
C ILE A 276 9.41 -18.29 -3.32
N LEU A 277 8.16 -18.64 -3.59
CA LEU A 277 7.56 -18.40 -4.89
C LEU A 277 7.39 -16.89 -5.06
N TYR A 278 7.78 -16.38 -6.22
CA TYR A 278 7.74 -14.95 -6.55
C TYR A 278 6.43 -14.26 -6.19
N MET A 279 5.33 -14.99 -6.19
CA MET A 279 4.00 -14.47 -5.88
C MET A 279 3.24 -15.25 -4.81
N ASN A 280 3.87 -16.22 -4.18
CA ASN A 280 3.21 -17.04 -3.16
C ASN A 280 1.86 -17.64 -3.63
N LEU A 281 1.75 -17.94 -4.92
CA LEU A 281 0.53 -18.40 -5.58
C LEU A 281 0.06 -19.78 -5.13
N LEU A 282 0.98 -20.57 -4.59
CA LEU A 282 0.71 -21.98 -4.24
C LEU A 282 0.53 -22.20 -2.73
N GLY A 283 0.36 -21.15 -1.98
CA GLY A 283 0.19 -21.23 -0.53
C GLY A 283 1.49 -20.96 0.25
N PRO A 284 1.45 -21.11 1.58
CA PRO A 284 2.63 -20.87 2.41
C PRO A 284 3.72 -21.84 1.99
N SER A 285 4.89 -21.29 1.72
CA SER A 285 6.07 -22.09 1.36
C SER A 285 6.54 -23.00 2.53
N GLY A 286 6.01 -22.80 3.74
CA GLY A 286 6.53 -23.40 4.97
C GLY A 286 7.92 -22.85 5.35
N ALA A 287 8.40 -21.83 4.64
CA ALA A 287 9.69 -21.23 4.91
C ALA A 287 9.69 -20.57 6.29
N LYS A 288 10.65 -20.95 7.11
CA LYS A 288 10.90 -20.27 8.38
C LYS A 288 11.51 -18.90 8.10
N ILE A 289 10.90 -17.86 8.67
CA ILE A 289 11.39 -16.49 8.58
C ILE A 289 12.17 -16.17 9.84
N ASP A 290 13.42 -15.73 9.68
CA ASP A 290 14.17 -15.13 10.77
C ASP A 290 13.84 -13.62 10.77
N TYR A 291 12.93 -13.24 11.68
CA TYR A 291 12.45 -11.88 11.77
C TYR A 291 13.52 -10.94 12.31
N ILE A 292 13.56 -9.74 11.74
CA ILE A 292 14.46 -8.68 12.22
C ILE A 292 14.15 -8.36 13.68
N GLU A 293 15.20 -8.27 14.49
CA GLU A 293 15.10 -7.88 15.89
C GLU A 293 14.58 -6.44 16.04
N PRO A 294 13.69 -6.16 17.03
CA PRO A 294 13.08 -4.84 17.23
C PRO A 294 14.08 -3.70 17.38
N ARG A 295 15.20 -3.94 18.08
CA ARG A 295 16.28 -2.94 18.23
C ARG A 295 16.94 -2.59 16.89
N LYS A 296 17.22 -3.58 16.07
CA LYS A 296 17.80 -3.38 14.74
C LYS A 296 16.82 -2.67 13.80
N LEU A 297 15.52 -2.98 13.90
CA LEU A 297 14.48 -2.27 13.17
C LEU A 297 14.43 -0.80 13.60
N LEU A 298 14.50 -0.52 14.89
CA LEU A 298 14.53 0.84 15.43
C LEU A 298 15.73 1.63 14.89
N ASP A 299 16.92 1.04 14.85
CA ASP A 299 18.13 1.69 14.30
C ASP A 299 17.94 2.06 12.81
N ILE A 300 17.30 1.17 12.02
CA ILE A 300 16.98 1.43 10.62
C ILE A 300 15.98 2.60 10.50
N VAL A 301 14.95 2.62 11.34
CA VAL A 301 13.93 3.68 11.38
C VAL A 301 14.58 5.01 11.76
N CYS A 302 15.41 5.05 12.80
CA CYS A 302 16.15 6.25 13.20
C CYS A 302 17.00 6.79 12.05
N LYS A 303 17.79 5.93 11.41
CA LYS A 303 18.68 6.31 10.31
C LYS A 303 17.92 6.88 9.11
N ASN A 304 16.77 6.28 8.74
CA ASN A 304 16.12 6.58 7.48
C ASN A 304 14.94 7.56 7.58
N LEU A 305 14.31 7.68 8.75
CA LEU A 305 13.12 8.53 8.92
C LEU A 305 13.40 9.74 9.82
N ILE A 306 14.19 9.57 10.89
CA ILE A 306 14.37 10.62 11.91
C ILE A 306 15.57 11.50 11.56
N ASN A 307 16.74 10.90 11.36
CA ASN A 307 17.98 11.66 11.15
C ASN A 307 18.05 12.37 9.78
N LYS A 308 17.20 12.00 8.82
CA LYS A 308 17.11 12.71 7.54
C LYS A 308 16.41 14.08 7.63
N LYS A 309 15.67 14.36 8.70
CA LYS A 309 15.02 15.66 8.90
C LYS A 309 16.00 16.80 9.18
N ASP A 310 17.20 16.49 9.69
CA ASP A 310 18.21 17.50 10.05
C ASP A 310 19.08 17.94 8.85
N THR A 311 18.83 17.40 7.66
CA THR A 311 19.62 17.65 6.44
C THR A 311 18.83 18.29 5.29
N GLN A 312 17.57 18.63 5.50
CA GLN A 312 16.73 19.38 4.55
C GLN A 312 16.27 20.70 5.15
#